data_4530e389fc0679e74957a511d77625a1
#
_entry.id   4530e389fc0679e74957a511d77625a1
#
_cell.length_a   1.000
_cell.length_b   1.000
_cell.length_c   1.000
_cell.angle_alpha   90.00
_cell.angle_beta   90.00
_cell.angle_gamma   90.00
#
_symmetry.space_group_name_H-M   'P 1'
#
loop_
_entity.id
_entity.type
_entity.pdbx_description
1 polymer ?
#
loop_
_entity_poly.entity_id
_entity_poly.type
_entity_poly.pdbx_seq_one_letter_code
_entity_poly.pdbx_strand_id
1 'polypeptide(L)'
;MLGLGDIGALSGKPVMEGKGLLFKIYAGIDVFDIEVNEKDPDKFIEAVKAIAPTFGGINLEDIKAPECFEIERRLKEELDIPVMHDDQHGTAIISSAGLLNALEVAGKKIEEVKIVVNGAGASATSCTKLYEALGARRENILMLDSKGVITSDRENLTEQKLSLIHISEPTRLDVI
;
A
#
# COMPACT_ATOMS: atom_id res chain seq x y z
N MET A 1 0.07 -1.67 13.11
CA MET A 1 1.34 -0.94 13.30
C MET A 1 2.52 -1.84 12.99
N LEU A 2 3.48 -1.34 12.27
CA LEU A 2 4.56 -2.13 11.67
C LEU A 2 5.36 -2.88 12.74
N GLY A 3 5.42 -4.21 12.65
CA GLY A 3 6.13 -5.08 13.60
C GLY A 3 5.44 -5.31 14.95
N LEU A 4 4.42 -4.52 15.29
CA LEU A 4 3.71 -4.63 16.57
C LEU A 4 2.30 -5.23 16.42
N GLY A 5 1.80 -5.40 15.20
CA GLY A 5 0.46 -5.89 14.94
C GLY A 5 -0.65 -4.91 15.35
N ASP A 6 -1.80 -5.44 15.75
CA ASP A 6 -2.93 -4.66 16.24
C ASP A 6 -2.70 -4.25 17.70
N ILE A 7 -2.26 -3.02 17.91
CA ILE A 7 -2.03 -2.45 19.26
C ILE A 7 -3.21 -1.65 19.79
N GLY A 8 -4.26 -1.51 19.00
CA GLY A 8 -5.48 -0.77 19.31
C GLY A 8 -5.34 0.75 19.16
N ALA A 9 -6.48 1.43 19.10
CA ALA A 9 -6.59 2.86 18.83
C ALA A 9 -5.78 3.71 19.83
N LEU A 10 -5.92 3.47 21.12
CA LEU A 10 -5.25 4.25 22.15
C LEU A 10 -3.72 4.19 22.05
N SER A 11 -3.17 3.00 21.81
CA SER A 11 -1.71 2.81 21.72
C SER A 11 -1.12 3.33 20.40
N GLY A 12 -1.95 3.50 19.38
CA GLY A 12 -1.58 4.10 18.08
C GLY A 12 -1.41 5.61 18.14
N LYS A 13 -2.04 6.28 19.08
CA LYS A 13 -2.09 7.75 19.21
C LYS A 13 -0.75 8.45 19.05
N PRO A 14 0.33 8.08 19.76
CA PRO A 14 1.61 8.80 19.64
C PRO A 14 2.21 8.76 18.23
N VAL A 15 1.96 7.68 17.49
CA VAL A 15 2.45 7.54 16.10
C VAL A 15 1.67 8.47 15.17
N MET A 16 0.34 8.54 15.33
CA MET A 16 -0.51 9.39 14.51
C MET A 16 -0.29 10.89 14.78
N GLU A 17 -0.08 11.27 16.04
CA GLU A 17 0.35 12.62 16.39
C GLU A 17 1.69 12.98 15.74
N GLY A 18 2.66 12.07 15.78
CA GLY A 18 3.95 12.22 15.08
C GLY A 18 3.78 12.38 13.57
N LYS A 19 2.89 11.60 12.96
CA LYS A 19 2.56 11.74 11.53
C LYS A 19 1.92 13.09 11.21
N GLY A 20 0.96 13.53 12.03
CA GLY A 20 0.35 14.86 11.91
C GLY A 20 1.38 15.98 11.97
N LEU A 21 2.35 15.88 12.87
CA LEU A 21 3.47 16.82 12.97
C LEU A 21 4.31 16.86 11.68
N LEU A 22 4.60 15.70 11.07
CA LEU A 22 5.34 15.63 9.81
C LEU A 22 4.57 16.27 8.65
N PHE A 23 3.26 16.05 8.55
CA PHE A 23 2.41 16.74 7.58
C PHE A 23 2.48 18.26 7.75
N LYS A 24 2.47 18.74 8.99
CA LYS A 24 2.60 20.17 9.27
C LYS A 24 3.96 20.72 8.86
N ILE A 25 5.04 20.02 9.21
CA ILE A 25 6.42 20.46 8.93
C ILE A 25 6.70 20.49 7.42
N TYR A 26 6.36 19.40 6.71
CA TYR A 26 6.79 19.23 5.32
C TYR A 26 5.79 19.74 4.29
N ALA A 27 4.50 19.76 4.61
CA ALA A 27 3.44 20.13 3.67
C ALA A 27 2.62 21.34 4.11
N GLY A 28 2.80 21.84 5.33
CA GLY A 28 2.00 22.95 5.87
C GLY A 28 0.52 22.59 6.10
N ILE A 29 0.18 21.30 6.11
CA ILE A 29 -1.18 20.79 6.28
C ILE A 29 -1.50 20.66 7.76
N ASP A 30 -2.68 21.14 8.17
CA ASP A 30 -3.21 20.91 9.50
C ASP A 30 -3.88 19.53 9.55
N VAL A 31 -3.48 18.73 10.52
CA VAL A 31 -3.95 17.35 10.69
C VAL A 31 -4.62 17.19 12.04
N PHE A 32 -5.71 16.46 12.03
CA PHE A 32 -6.41 15.98 13.22
C PHE A 32 -6.35 14.45 13.18
N ASP A 33 -5.58 13.87 14.06
CA ASP A 33 -5.45 12.42 14.18
C ASP A 33 -6.64 11.87 14.98
N ILE A 34 -7.39 10.96 14.35
CA ILE A 34 -8.60 10.36 14.90
C ILE A 34 -8.45 8.84 14.87
N GLU A 35 -8.20 8.25 16.02
CA GLU A 35 -8.06 6.80 16.17
C GLU A 35 -9.43 6.17 16.40
N VAL A 36 -9.94 5.51 15.38
CA VAL A 36 -11.25 4.86 15.41
C VAL A 36 -11.11 3.44 15.99
N ASN A 37 -11.71 3.19 17.16
CA ASN A 37 -11.72 1.88 17.79
C ASN A 37 -12.87 1.00 17.24
N GLU A 38 -12.87 0.75 15.94
CA GLU A 38 -13.85 -0.10 15.27
C GLU A 38 -13.12 -1.07 14.31
N LYS A 39 -13.51 -2.34 14.34
CA LYS A 39 -12.92 -3.39 13.50
C LYS A 39 -13.84 -3.86 12.37
N ASP A 40 -15.12 -3.52 12.45
CA ASP A 40 -16.09 -3.78 11.39
C ASP A 40 -15.91 -2.72 10.28
N PRO A 41 -15.59 -3.12 9.04
CA PRO A 41 -15.35 -2.18 7.95
C PRO A 41 -16.54 -1.27 7.65
N ASP A 42 -17.77 -1.78 7.74
CA ASP A 42 -18.97 -0.99 7.45
C ASP A 42 -19.16 0.12 8.48
N LYS A 43 -19.01 -0.21 9.76
CA LYS A 43 -19.11 0.77 10.84
C LYS A 43 -17.96 1.77 10.82
N PHE A 44 -16.76 1.32 10.46
CA PHE A 44 -15.61 2.21 10.28
C PHE A 44 -15.87 3.22 9.17
N ILE A 45 -16.37 2.78 8.01
CA ILE A 45 -16.72 3.64 6.88
C ILE A 45 -17.79 4.66 7.29
N GLU A 46 -18.84 4.23 7.99
CA GLU A 46 -19.88 5.16 8.47
C GLU A 46 -19.33 6.20 9.46
N ALA A 47 -18.42 5.82 10.36
CA ALA A 47 -17.76 6.75 11.25
C ALA A 47 -16.94 7.80 10.48
N VAL A 48 -16.14 7.36 9.49
CA VAL A 48 -15.36 8.28 8.64
C VAL A 48 -16.27 9.21 7.85
N LYS A 49 -17.35 8.70 7.26
CA LYS A 49 -18.33 9.51 6.53
C LYS A 49 -18.99 10.57 7.43
N ALA A 50 -19.28 10.22 8.68
CA ALA A 50 -19.91 11.13 9.62
C ALA A 50 -19.04 12.36 9.96
N ILE A 51 -17.72 12.20 9.98
CA ILE A 51 -16.76 13.29 10.27
C ILE A 51 -16.25 14.00 9.02
N ALA A 52 -16.28 13.33 7.86
CA ALA A 52 -15.72 13.82 6.60
C ALA A 52 -16.11 15.25 6.19
N PRO A 53 -17.37 15.73 6.41
CA PRO A 53 -17.78 17.07 5.98
C PRO A 53 -16.96 18.22 6.55
N THR A 54 -16.18 17.99 7.61
CA THR A 54 -15.34 19.02 8.25
C THR A 54 -13.88 19.00 7.76
N PHE A 55 -13.53 18.09 6.87
CA PHE A 55 -12.15 17.87 6.39
C PHE A 55 -12.01 18.12 4.88
N GLY A 56 -10.81 18.52 4.48
CA GLY A 56 -10.44 18.66 3.07
C GLY A 56 -9.88 17.37 2.44
N GLY A 57 -9.61 16.34 3.24
CA GLY A 57 -9.13 15.04 2.79
C GLY A 57 -8.97 14.07 3.95
N ILE A 58 -8.87 12.78 3.63
CA ILE A 58 -8.71 11.70 4.61
C ILE A 58 -7.46 10.90 4.27
N ASN A 59 -6.55 10.77 5.23
CA ASN A 59 -5.46 9.81 5.19
C ASN A 59 -5.83 8.59 6.06
N LEU A 60 -5.97 7.43 5.43
CA LEU A 60 -6.16 6.16 6.12
C LEU A 60 -4.79 5.59 6.48
N GLU A 61 -4.65 5.09 7.69
CA GLU A 61 -3.40 4.60 8.23
C GLU A 61 -3.59 3.33 9.05
N ASP A 62 -2.63 2.42 9.01
CA ASP A 62 -2.57 1.19 9.81
C ASP A 62 -3.81 0.27 9.69
N ILE A 63 -4.54 0.35 8.58
CA ILE A 63 -5.62 -0.59 8.28
C ILE A 63 -5.03 -1.78 7.52
N LYS A 64 -5.17 -2.98 8.08
CA LYS A 64 -4.59 -4.19 7.49
C LYS A 64 -5.26 -4.60 6.18
N ALA A 65 -4.55 -5.35 5.36
CA ALA A 65 -5.13 -6.06 4.23
C ALA A 65 -5.83 -7.36 4.72
N PRO A 66 -6.97 -7.80 4.08
CA PRO A 66 -7.53 -7.21 2.85
C PRO A 66 -8.49 -6.04 3.07
N GLU A 67 -8.91 -5.76 4.29
CA GLU A 67 -9.96 -4.78 4.63
C GLU A 67 -9.62 -3.36 4.13
N CYS A 68 -8.36 -2.99 4.14
CA CYS A 68 -7.92 -1.66 3.69
C CYS A 68 -8.29 -1.35 2.23
N PHE A 69 -8.31 -2.35 1.36
CA PHE A 69 -8.65 -2.16 -0.06
C PHE A 69 -10.12 -1.79 -0.24
N GLU A 70 -11.02 -2.49 0.46
CA GLU A 70 -12.44 -2.25 0.40
C GLU A 70 -12.82 -0.92 1.06
N ILE A 71 -12.25 -0.64 2.23
CA ILE A 71 -12.49 0.61 2.95
C ILE A 71 -12.07 1.81 2.09
N GLU A 72 -10.86 1.79 1.53
CA GLU A 72 -10.39 2.88 0.69
C GLU A 72 -11.25 3.06 -0.57
N ARG A 73 -11.55 1.95 -1.28
CA ARG A 73 -12.38 1.99 -2.47
C ARG A 73 -13.74 2.65 -2.20
N ARG A 74 -14.43 2.18 -1.16
CA ARG A 74 -15.77 2.69 -0.83
C ARG A 74 -15.72 4.15 -0.40
N LEU A 75 -14.78 4.54 0.45
CA LEU A 75 -14.66 5.95 0.85
C LEU A 75 -14.34 6.87 -0.32
N LYS A 76 -13.53 6.42 -1.30
CA LYS A 76 -13.30 7.16 -2.55
C LYS A 76 -14.54 7.31 -3.42
N GLU A 77 -15.43 6.32 -3.42
CA GLU A 77 -16.68 6.34 -4.18
C GLU A 77 -17.79 7.13 -3.48
N GLU A 78 -17.79 7.15 -2.15
CA GLU A 78 -18.86 7.71 -1.33
C GLU A 78 -18.59 9.12 -0.80
N LEU A 79 -17.35 9.62 -0.92
CA LEU A 79 -16.95 10.96 -0.45
C LEU A 79 -16.48 11.84 -1.61
N ASP A 80 -16.83 13.13 -1.54
CA ASP A 80 -16.41 14.15 -2.51
C ASP A 80 -15.03 14.78 -2.19
N ILE A 81 -14.32 14.27 -1.20
CA ILE A 81 -12.99 14.72 -0.79
C ILE A 81 -11.93 13.63 -1.08
N PRO A 82 -10.66 14.00 -1.29
CA PRO A 82 -9.58 13.02 -1.48
C PRO A 82 -9.46 12.04 -0.32
N VAL A 83 -9.37 10.77 -0.63
CA VAL A 83 -9.09 9.69 0.33
C VAL A 83 -7.87 8.92 -0.14
N MET A 84 -6.90 8.68 0.74
CA MET A 84 -5.69 7.93 0.47
C MET A 84 -5.37 6.99 1.63
N HIS A 85 -4.95 5.77 1.31
CA HIS A 85 -4.38 4.85 2.29
C HIS A 85 -2.86 4.88 2.17
N ASP A 86 -2.18 5.42 3.18
CA ASP A 86 -0.74 5.71 3.08
C ASP A 86 0.14 4.46 3.02
N ASP A 87 -0.19 3.42 3.79
CA ASP A 87 0.55 2.14 3.74
C ASP A 87 0.54 1.50 2.34
N GLN A 88 -0.45 1.82 1.52
CA GLN A 88 -0.50 1.41 0.12
C GLN A 88 0.25 2.42 -0.77
N HIS A 89 -0.25 3.63 -0.83
CA HIS A 89 0.14 4.60 -1.86
C HIS A 89 1.36 5.44 -1.49
N GLY A 90 1.52 5.81 -0.21
CA GLY A 90 2.71 6.53 0.26
C GLY A 90 3.97 5.69 0.08
N THR A 91 3.91 4.43 0.49
CA THR A 91 5.01 3.47 0.30
C THR A 91 5.32 3.26 -1.19
N ALA A 92 4.29 3.13 -2.03
CA ALA A 92 4.48 2.97 -3.47
C ALA A 92 5.17 4.19 -4.10
N ILE A 93 4.75 5.40 -3.72
CA ILE A 93 5.33 6.65 -4.24
C ILE A 93 6.81 6.76 -3.87
N ILE A 94 7.16 6.60 -2.60
CA ILE A 94 8.55 6.77 -2.15
C ILE A 94 9.47 5.68 -2.68
N SER A 95 9.01 4.43 -2.74
CA SER A 95 9.79 3.32 -3.29
C SER A 95 10.01 3.48 -4.80
N SER A 96 9.02 3.97 -5.52
CA SER A 96 9.14 4.26 -6.96
C SER A 96 10.11 5.40 -7.23
N ALA A 97 10.06 6.47 -6.43
CA ALA A 97 11.02 7.56 -6.53
C ALA A 97 12.45 7.05 -6.29
N GLY A 98 12.64 6.20 -5.27
CA GLY A 98 13.92 5.54 -5.00
C GLY A 98 14.38 4.66 -6.17
N LEU A 99 13.48 3.85 -6.73
CA LEU A 99 13.77 2.99 -7.88
C LEU A 99 14.23 3.80 -9.10
N LEU A 100 13.49 4.83 -9.47
CA LEU A 100 13.83 5.67 -10.63
C LEU A 100 15.22 6.31 -10.48
N ASN A 101 15.51 6.88 -9.31
CA ASN A 101 16.82 7.47 -9.05
C ASN A 101 17.95 6.41 -9.04
N ALA A 102 17.70 5.23 -8.48
CA ALA A 102 18.66 4.13 -8.50
C ALA A 102 18.95 3.64 -9.93
N LEU A 103 17.94 3.59 -10.79
CA LEU A 103 18.10 3.24 -12.21
C LEU A 103 18.93 4.28 -12.96
N GLU A 104 18.69 5.56 -12.71
CA GLU A 104 19.49 6.66 -13.29
C GLU A 104 20.97 6.53 -12.90
N VAL A 105 21.24 6.37 -11.60
CA VAL A 105 22.62 6.19 -11.09
C VAL A 105 23.28 4.94 -11.67
N ALA A 106 22.52 3.85 -11.85
CA ALA A 106 23.03 2.59 -12.40
C ALA A 106 23.12 2.57 -13.93
N GLY A 107 22.62 3.59 -14.62
CA GLY A 107 22.55 3.64 -16.08
C GLY A 107 21.67 2.56 -16.70
N LYS A 108 20.59 2.15 -15.98
CA LYS A 108 19.67 1.08 -16.39
C LYS A 108 18.30 1.65 -16.75
N LYS A 109 17.59 0.93 -17.60
CA LYS A 109 16.20 1.27 -17.94
C LYS A 109 15.24 0.38 -17.17
N ILE A 110 14.09 0.94 -16.78
CA ILE A 110 13.10 0.25 -15.95
C ILE A 110 12.52 -1.00 -16.65
N GLU A 111 12.39 -0.97 -17.96
CA GLU A 111 11.89 -2.08 -18.77
C GLU A 111 12.88 -3.26 -18.90
N GLU A 112 14.14 -3.05 -18.51
CA GLU A 112 15.21 -4.05 -18.66
C GLU A 112 15.59 -4.75 -17.35
N VAL A 113 15.19 -4.15 -16.20
CA VAL A 113 15.58 -4.69 -14.89
C VAL A 113 14.66 -5.78 -14.42
N LYS A 114 15.23 -6.74 -13.67
CA LYS A 114 14.46 -7.74 -12.92
C LYS A 114 14.19 -7.20 -11.52
N ILE A 115 12.94 -7.29 -11.08
CA ILE A 115 12.47 -6.82 -9.78
C ILE A 115 12.00 -8.00 -8.97
N VAL A 116 12.55 -8.18 -7.77
CA VAL A 116 12.09 -9.19 -6.82
C VAL A 116 11.40 -8.50 -5.66
N VAL A 117 10.10 -8.80 -5.49
CA VAL A 117 9.28 -8.25 -4.42
C VAL A 117 9.08 -9.32 -3.34
N ASN A 118 9.78 -9.17 -2.23
CA ASN A 118 9.68 -10.11 -1.10
C ASN A 118 8.61 -9.65 -0.13
N GLY A 119 7.43 -10.21 -0.25
CA GLY A 119 6.20 -9.86 0.47
C GLY A 119 5.06 -9.62 -0.51
N ALA A 120 3.82 -9.88 -0.09
CA ALA A 120 2.62 -9.71 -0.90
C ALA A 120 1.47 -9.09 -0.08
N GLY A 121 1.81 -8.13 0.76
CA GLY A 121 0.86 -7.30 1.50
C GLY A 121 0.36 -6.10 0.68
N ALA A 122 -0.38 -5.21 1.34
CA ALA A 122 -0.95 -4.01 0.73
C ALA A 122 0.12 -3.13 0.05
N SER A 123 1.20 -2.81 0.76
CA SER A 123 2.31 -1.99 0.24
C SER A 123 2.98 -2.64 -0.99
N ALA A 124 3.35 -3.93 -0.88
CA ALA A 124 4.01 -4.65 -1.97
C ALA A 124 3.15 -4.69 -3.23
N THR A 125 1.85 -4.92 -3.07
CA THR A 125 0.89 -4.91 -4.19
C THR A 125 0.84 -3.53 -4.86
N SER A 126 0.74 -2.46 -4.09
CA SER A 126 0.67 -1.10 -4.61
C SER A 126 1.99 -0.64 -5.24
N CYS A 127 3.13 -0.99 -4.63
CA CYS A 127 4.46 -0.75 -5.21
C CYS A 127 4.59 -1.40 -6.59
N THR A 128 4.24 -2.69 -6.68
CA THR A 128 4.33 -3.45 -7.93
C THR A 128 3.48 -2.84 -9.04
N LYS A 129 2.23 -2.48 -8.73
CA LYS A 129 1.35 -1.80 -9.69
C LYS A 129 1.92 -0.47 -10.17
N LEU A 130 2.54 0.29 -9.28
CA LEU A 130 3.15 1.56 -9.66
C LEU A 130 4.43 1.35 -10.49
N TYR A 131 5.25 0.33 -10.19
CA TYR A 131 6.40 -0.01 -11.02
C TYR A 131 6.00 -0.38 -12.44
N GLU A 132 4.92 -1.16 -12.63
CA GLU A 132 4.36 -1.46 -13.95
C GLU A 132 3.90 -0.19 -14.66
N ALA A 133 3.18 0.69 -13.98
CA ALA A 133 2.72 1.95 -14.54
C ALA A 133 3.88 2.87 -14.97
N LEU A 134 5.04 2.74 -14.32
CA LEU A 134 6.28 3.45 -14.67
C LEU A 134 7.09 2.77 -15.78
N GLY A 135 6.68 1.59 -16.26
CA GLY A 135 7.30 0.90 -17.39
C GLY A 135 8.02 -0.40 -17.06
N ALA A 136 8.01 -0.86 -15.79
CA ALA A 136 8.54 -2.18 -15.48
C ALA A 136 7.73 -3.27 -16.19
N ARG A 137 8.42 -4.21 -16.84
CA ARG A 137 7.75 -5.32 -17.52
C ARG A 137 7.28 -6.36 -16.53
N ARG A 138 6.04 -6.82 -16.66
CA ARG A 138 5.43 -7.83 -15.79
C ARG A 138 6.27 -9.10 -15.72
N GLU A 139 6.74 -9.57 -16.85
CA GLU A 139 7.58 -10.76 -16.95
C GLU A 139 8.92 -10.65 -16.20
N ASN A 140 9.33 -9.44 -15.86
CA ASN A 140 10.54 -9.16 -15.10
C ASN A 140 10.29 -8.97 -13.60
N ILE A 141 9.05 -9.07 -13.13
CA ILE A 141 8.70 -8.91 -11.71
C ILE A 141 8.39 -10.26 -11.09
N LEU A 142 9.15 -10.64 -10.07
CA LEU A 142 8.95 -11.84 -9.28
C LEU A 142 8.42 -11.45 -7.89
N MET A 143 7.23 -11.91 -7.55
CA MET A 143 6.64 -11.64 -6.23
C MET A 143 6.60 -12.90 -5.38
N LEU A 144 6.96 -12.75 -4.10
CA LEU A 144 6.97 -13.82 -3.11
C LEU A 144 6.10 -13.48 -1.91
N ASP A 145 5.53 -14.49 -1.29
CA ASP A 145 4.94 -14.40 0.04
C ASP A 145 5.58 -15.43 0.99
N SER A 146 5.05 -15.58 2.20
CA SER A 146 5.54 -16.54 3.20
C SER A 146 5.53 -18.01 2.74
N LYS A 147 4.85 -18.32 1.64
CA LYS A 147 4.79 -19.67 1.04
C LYS A 147 5.65 -19.81 -0.22
N GLY A 148 6.44 -18.80 -0.57
CA GLY A 148 7.29 -18.76 -1.75
C GLY A 148 6.73 -17.91 -2.88
N VAL A 149 7.18 -18.20 -4.11
CA VAL A 149 6.78 -17.46 -5.32
C VAL A 149 5.28 -17.57 -5.57
N ILE A 150 4.66 -16.44 -5.92
CA ILE A 150 3.25 -16.40 -6.31
C ILE A 150 3.15 -16.76 -7.78
N THR A 151 2.54 -17.93 -8.06
CA THR A 151 2.38 -18.48 -9.40
C THR A 151 0.92 -18.82 -9.69
N SER A 152 0.58 -18.97 -10.96
CA SER A 152 -0.81 -19.24 -11.41
C SER A 152 -1.35 -20.62 -10.99
N ASP A 153 -0.47 -21.54 -10.66
CA ASP A 153 -0.82 -22.89 -10.20
C ASP A 153 -1.07 -22.99 -8.69
N ARG A 154 -0.86 -21.89 -7.96
CA ARG A 154 -1.12 -21.85 -6.51
C ARG A 154 -2.61 -21.70 -6.18
N GLU A 155 -3.04 -22.54 -5.25
CA GLU A 155 -4.40 -22.49 -4.67
C GLU A 155 -4.50 -21.42 -3.56
N ASN A 156 -5.73 -20.99 -3.28
CA ASN A 156 -6.07 -20.09 -2.14
C ASN A 156 -5.37 -18.72 -2.19
N LEU A 157 -5.28 -18.13 -3.37
CA LEU A 157 -4.81 -16.76 -3.55
C LEU A 157 -5.97 -15.76 -3.36
N THR A 158 -5.68 -14.62 -2.73
CA THR A 158 -6.64 -13.51 -2.68
C THR A 158 -6.78 -12.86 -4.06
N GLU A 159 -7.88 -12.15 -4.31
CA GLU A 159 -8.11 -11.44 -5.56
C GLU A 159 -6.96 -10.49 -5.91
N GLN A 160 -6.41 -9.80 -4.90
CA GLN A 160 -5.25 -8.91 -5.06
C GLN A 160 -4.01 -9.68 -5.51
N LYS A 161 -3.76 -10.88 -4.96
CA LYS A 161 -2.67 -11.75 -5.40
C LYS A 161 -2.93 -12.33 -6.78
N LEU A 162 -4.19 -12.67 -7.09
CA LEU A 162 -4.59 -13.12 -8.42
C LEU A 162 -4.30 -12.06 -9.49
N SER A 163 -4.54 -10.79 -9.18
CA SER A 163 -4.23 -9.68 -10.10
C SER A 163 -2.73 -9.53 -10.39
N LEU A 164 -1.86 -10.15 -9.58
CA LEU A 164 -0.40 -10.13 -9.69
C LEU A 164 0.17 -11.39 -10.33
N ILE A 165 -0.63 -12.45 -10.53
CA ILE A 165 -0.16 -13.76 -11.03
C ILE A 165 0.47 -13.68 -12.43
N HIS A 166 0.00 -12.76 -13.27
CA HIS A 166 0.61 -12.56 -14.59
C HIS A 166 2.02 -11.95 -14.53
N ILE A 167 2.50 -11.66 -13.30
CA ILE A 167 3.82 -11.10 -13.05
C ILE A 167 4.90 -12.20 -12.93
N SER A 168 4.54 -13.43 -12.56
CA SER A 168 5.52 -14.49 -12.35
C SER A 168 5.20 -15.76 -13.15
N GLU A 169 5.83 -15.90 -14.29
CA GLU A 169 6.13 -17.24 -14.81
C GLU A 169 7.17 -17.87 -13.86
N PRO A 170 7.09 -19.18 -13.55
CA PRO A 170 8.07 -19.83 -12.69
C PRO A 170 9.43 -19.86 -13.38
N THR A 171 10.20 -18.82 -13.21
CA THR A 171 11.61 -18.85 -13.53
C THR A 171 12.24 -19.77 -12.47
N ARG A 172 12.82 -20.89 -12.89
CA ARG A 172 13.56 -21.79 -12.02
C ARG A 172 14.54 -20.99 -11.17
N LEU A 173 14.57 -21.26 -9.86
CA LEU A 173 15.51 -20.66 -8.89
C LEU A 173 16.99 -20.93 -9.21
N ASP A 174 17.26 -21.79 -10.19
CA ASP A 174 18.58 -22.19 -10.67
C ASP A 174 19.19 -21.22 -11.71
N VAL A 175 18.54 -20.07 -11.98
CA VAL A 175 18.98 -19.05 -12.95
C VAL A 175 19.26 -17.67 -12.31
N ILE A 176 19.35 -17.60 -10.97
CA ILE A 176 19.74 -16.36 -10.25
C ILE A 176 21.19 -16.46 -9.78
#